data_4a34d424eb484761ab285b6a4a269b3e
#
_entry.id   4a34d424eb484761ab285b6a4a269b3e
#
_cell.length_a   1.000
_cell.length_b   1.000
_cell.length_c   1.000
_cell.angle_alpha   90.00
_cell.angle_beta   90.00
_cell.angle_gamma   90.00
#
_symmetry.space_group_name_H-M   'P 1'
#
loop_
_entity.id
_entity.type
_entity.pdbx_description
1 polymer ?
#
loop_
_entity_poly.entity_id
_entity_poly.type
_entity_poly.pdbx_seq_one_letter_code
_entity_poly.pdbx_strand_id
1 'polypeptide(L)'
;MLLALILLSAAPADIIDRIAVSVGDRVITTSDLDREIRVTAFLNGIQPDFSPATKRTTAERMIDQKLVELEMENGRYPTPPLESILPALDDFQKRFYPDPAGYQHALAAYGITDDDVKKELLWQRTLLEFIDVRFRPGVQVTDQQIQDYFDKVVAPAATAAHPGQTPALAAYRDQIEQTLAGQREDEQMETWLRDARRRTEIMVHDEALQ
;
A
#
# COMPACT_ATOMS: atom_id res chain seq x y z
N MET A 1 -10.76 -30.25 61.68
CA MET A 1 -11.33 -30.15 60.33
C MET A 1 -10.59 -29.01 59.61
N LEU A 2 -9.67 -29.36 58.75
CA LEU A 2 -8.86 -28.38 58.00
C LEU A 2 -9.52 -28.20 56.62
N LEU A 3 -10.06 -27.01 56.36
CA LEU A 3 -10.71 -26.66 55.10
C LEU A 3 -9.61 -26.23 54.11
N ALA A 4 -9.27 -27.05 53.15
CA ALA A 4 -8.33 -26.71 52.08
C ALA A 4 -9.04 -25.82 51.03
N LEU A 5 -8.66 -24.55 50.97
CA LEU A 5 -9.13 -23.59 49.97
C LEU A 5 -8.35 -23.84 48.66
N ILE A 6 -8.99 -24.47 47.68
CA ILE A 6 -8.42 -24.65 46.34
C ILE A 6 -8.56 -23.32 45.59
N LEU A 7 -7.46 -22.58 45.44
CA LEU A 7 -7.37 -21.42 44.51
C LEU A 7 -7.35 -21.93 43.08
N LEU A 8 -8.48 -21.78 42.39
CA LEU A 8 -8.56 -22.00 40.95
C LEU A 8 -7.83 -20.83 40.26
N SER A 9 -6.60 -21.05 39.80
CA SER A 9 -5.92 -20.11 38.89
C SER A 9 -6.65 -20.13 37.56
N ALA A 10 -7.36 -19.05 37.23
CA ALA A 10 -7.85 -18.82 35.88
C ALA A 10 -6.61 -18.62 34.97
N ALA A 11 -6.36 -19.53 34.05
CA ALA A 11 -5.39 -19.32 32.99
C ALA A 11 -5.82 -18.08 32.20
N PRO A 12 -4.89 -17.18 31.80
CA PRO A 12 -5.23 -16.10 30.90
C PRO A 12 -5.82 -16.72 29.63
N ALA A 13 -7.02 -16.28 29.24
CA ALA A 13 -7.61 -16.67 27.97
C ALA A 13 -6.64 -16.20 26.87
N ASP A 14 -6.08 -17.15 26.10
CA ASP A 14 -5.36 -16.81 24.88
C ASP A 14 -6.32 -16.01 23.99
N ILE A 15 -5.96 -14.75 23.72
CA ILE A 15 -6.71 -13.92 22.78
C ILE A 15 -6.45 -14.54 21.40
N ILE A 16 -7.39 -15.37 20.95
CA ILE A 16 -7.37 -15.89 19.58
C ILE A 16 -7.65 -14.70 18.67
N ASP A 17 -6.68 -14.32 17.85
CA ASP A 17 -6.85 -13.27 16.85
C ASP A 17 -8.00 -13.62 15.91
N ARG A 18 -8.87 -12.66 15.60
CA ARG A 18 -10.07 -12.91 14.78
C ARG A 18 -9.70 -12.76 13.31
N ILE A 19 -10.22 -13.66 12.49
CA ILE A 19 -10.16 -13.50 11.04
C ILE A 19 -11.13 -12.37 10.66
N ALA A 20 -10.59 -11.34 10.01
CA ALA A 20 -11.37 -10.23 9.47
C ALA A 20 -11.75 -10.47 8.01
N VAL A 21 -10.83 -11.05 7.22
CA VAL A 21 -11.07 -11.38 5.82
C VAL A 21 -10.35 -12.69 5.47
N SER A 22 -11.00 -13.53 4.64
CA SER A 22 -10.36 -14.65 3.96
C SER A 22 -10.25 -14.32 2.47
N VAL A 23 -9.08 -14.57 1.86
CA VAL A 23 -8.79 -14.35 0.44
C VAL A 23 -8.19 -15.64 -0.12
N GLY A 24 -9.01 -16.51 -0.71
CA GLY A 24 -8.61 -17.86 -1.07
C GLY A 24 -8.13 -18.64 0.16
N ASP A 25 -6.88 -19.09 0.16
CA ASP A 25 -6.22 -19.79 1.26
C ASP A 25 -5.49 -18.85 2.26
N ARG A 26 -5.57 -17.55 2.06
CA ARG A 26 -4.94 -16.52 2.90
C ARG A 26 -5.95 -15.87 3.83
N VAL A 27 -5.47 -15.41 4.97
CA VAL A 27 -6.29 -14.69 5.94
C VAL A 27 -5.68 -13.33 6.26
N ILE A 28 -6.56 -12.39 6.62
CA ILE A 28 -6.24 -11.10 7.20
C ILE A 28 -6.93 -11.08 8.56
N THR A 29 -6.17 -10.89 9.62
CA THR A 29 -6.70 -10.86 10.98
C THR A 29 -7.00 -9.44 11.44
N THR A 30 -7.72 -9.29 12.55
CA THR A 30 -7.95 -7.97 13.16
C THR A 30 -6.64 -7.31 13.59
N SER A 31 -5.68 -8.09 14.10
CA SER A 31 -4.36 -7.58 14.46
C SER A 31 -3.55 -7.10 13.26
N ASP A 32 -3.71 -7.75 12.10
CA ASP A 32 -3.07 -7.30 10.85
C ASP A 32 -3.66 -5.96 10.39
N LEU A 33 -4.99 -5.81 10.45
CA LEU A 33 -5.65 -4.54 10.13
C LEU A 33 -5.20 -3.40 11.05
N ASP A 34 -5.18 -3.66 12.34
CA ASP A 34 -4.78 -2.65 13.33
C ASP A 34 -3.31 -2.26 13.16
N ARG A 35 -2.43 -3.21 12.84
CA ARG A 35 -1.02 -2.96 12.55
C ARG A 35 -0.88 -2.11 11.30
N GLU A 36 -1.57 -2.46 10.24
CA GLU A 36 -1.55 -1.75 8.96
C GLU A 36 -2.03 -0.30 9.09
N ILE A 37 -3.10 -0.06 9.86
CA ILE A 37 -3.59 1.29 10.19
C ILE A 37 -2.51 2.09 10.93
N ARG A 38 -1.83 1.49 11.90
CA ARG A 38 -0.78 2.15 12.68
C ARG A 38 0.44 2.49 11.83
N VAL A 39 0.90 1.55 11.00
CA VAL A 39 2.05 1.75 10.10
C VAL A 39 1.75 2.83 9.07
N THR A 40 0.59 2.78 8.43
CA THR A 40 0.14 3.79 7.47
C THR A 40 0.05 5.17 8.14
N ALA A 41 -0.52 5.26 9.33
CA ALA A 41 -0.64 6.51 10.08
C ALA A 41 0.75 7.07 10.46
N PHE A 42 1.67 6.21 10.91
CA PHE A 42 3.04 6.58 11.22
C PHE A 42 3.78 7.16 10.01
N LEU A 43 3.73 6.48 8.86
CA LEU A 43 4.41 6.93 7.64
C LEU A 43 3.85 8.26 7.12
N ASN A 44 2.57 8.54 7.36
CA ASN A 44 1.91 9.79 6.96
C ASN A 44 1.96 10.89 8.04
N GLY A 45 2.51 10.61 9.23
CA GLY A 45 2.59 11.58 10.32
C GLY A 45 1.24 11.99 10.89
N ILE A 46 0.21 11.11 10.83
CA ILE A 46 -1.14 11.34 11.33
C ILE A 46 -1.48 10.38 12.48
N GLN A 47 -2.51 10.68 13.27
CA GLN A 47 -3.00 9.76 14.27
C GLN A 47 -3.72 8.56 13.63
N PRO A 48 -3.54 7.32 14.16
CA PRO A 48 -4.24 6.15 13.68
C PRO A 48 -5.75 6.26 13.97
N ASP A 49 -6.57 5.98 12.96
CA ASP A 49 -8.03 5.94 13.07
C ASP A 49 -8.53 4.50 12.94
N PHE A 50 -9.14 3.99 14.01
CA PHE A 50 -9.69 2.62 14.07
C PHE A 50 -11.21 2.60 13.85
N SER A 51 -11.78 3.63 13.24
CA SER A 51 -13.19 3.64 12.89
C SER A 51 -13.56 2.48 11.94
N PRO A 52 -14.81 2.00 11.98
CA PRO A 52 -15.27 0.96 11.06
C PRO A 52 -15.05 1.32 9.59
N ALA A 53 -15.12 2.59 9.23
CA ALA A 53 -14.87 3.06 7.87
C ALA A 53 -13.40 2.86 7.48
N THR A 54 -12.46 3.27 8.33
CA THR A 54 -11.02 3.10 8.10
C THR A 54 -10.63 1.62 8.07
N LYS A 55 -11.17 0.81 8.97
CA LYS A 55 -10.94 -0.65 8.96
C LYS A 55 -11.40 -1.28 7.66
N ARG A 56 -12.59 -0.92 7.14
CA ARG A 56 -13.08 -1.42 5.84
C ARG A 56 -12.18 -1.01 4.69
N THR A 57 -11.81 0.27 4.61
CA THR A 57 -10.90 0.76 3.57
C THR A 57 -9.54 0.06 3.62
N THR A 58 -9.00 -0.16 4.83
CA THR A 58 -7.75 -0.89 5.03
C THR A 58 -7.90 -2.35 4.61
N ALA A 59 -9.00 -3.01 4.98
CA ALA A 59 -9.29 -4.39 4.58
C ALA A 59 -9.35 -4.54 3.05
N GLU A 60 -10.02 -3.63 2.35
CA GLU A 60 -10.09 -3.63 0.88
C GLU A 60 -8.69 -3.52 0.24
N ARG A 61 -7.83 -2.64 0.75
CA ARG A 61 -6.45 -2.50 0.29
C ARG A 61 -5.62 -3.75 0.57
N MET A 62 -5.78 -4.37 1.74
CA MET A 62 -5.08 -5.60 2.10
C MET A 62 -5.59 -6.81 1.28
N ILE A 63 -6.86 -6.83 0.87
CA ILE A 63 -7.38 -7.83 -0.08
C ILE A 63 -6.62 -7.72 -1.40
N ASP A 64 -6.49 -6.51 -1.97
CA ASP A 64 -5.76 -6.28 -3.21
C ASP A 64 -4.28 -6.69 -3.07
N GLN A 65 -3.66 -6.38 -1.94
CA GLN A 65 -2.32 -6.84 -1.61
C GLN A 65 -2.23 -8.38 -1.65
N LYS A 66 -3.15 -9.10 -1.00
CA LYS A 66 -3.15 -10.56 -1.01
C LYS A 66 -3.33 -11.15 -2.41
N LEU A 67 -4.14 -10.52 -3.26
CA LEU A 67 -4.30 -10.94 -4.66
C LEU A 67 -3.02 -10.75 -5.47
N VAL A 68 -2.30 -9.64 -5.25
CA VAL A 68 -0.98 -9.41 -5.88
C VAL A 68 0.04 -10.44 -5.38
N GLU A 69 0.11 -10.68 -4.05
CA GLU A 69 1.01 -11.68 -3.47
C GLU A 69 0.78 -13.07 -4.08
N LEU A 70 -0.50 -13.49 -4.21
CA LEU A 70 -0.86 -14.77 -4.85
C LEU A 70 -0.44 -14.83 -6.33
N GLU A 71 -0.64 -13.76 -7.09
CA GLU A 71 -0.20 -13.69 -8.49
C GLU A 71 1.33 -13.77 -8.59
N MET A 72 2.03 -13.05 -7.73
CA MET A 72 3.49 -13.05 -7.71
C MET A 72 4.06 -14.43 -7.42
N GLU A 73 3.51 -15.14 -6.44
CA GLU A 73 3.92 -16.51 -6.09
C GLU A 73 3.66 -17.47 -7.26
N ASN A 74 2.45 -17.44 -7.83
CA ASN A 74 2.05 -18.32 -8.93
C ASN A 74 2.84 -18.04 -10.21
N GLY A 75 3.07 -16.78 -10.53
CA GLY A 75 3.81 -16.33 -11.71
C GLY A 75 5.33 -16.32 -11.52
N ARG A 76 5.83 -16.62 -10.31
CA ARG A 76 7.25 -16.57 -9.94
C ARG A 76 7.89 -15.20 -10.27
N TYR A 77 7.17 -14.14 -9.95
CA TYR A 77 7.71 -12.78 -10.12
C TYR A 77 8.87 -12.55 -9.16
N PRO A 78 9.88 -11.76 -9.57
CA PRO A 78 10.98 -11.42 -8.68
C PRO A 78 10.47 -10.59 -7.51
N THR A 79 11.03 -10.81 -6.33
CA THR A 79 10.81 -9.99 -5.14
C THR A 79 12.05 -9.19 -4.82
N PRO A 80 11.95 -7.88 -4.59
CA PRO A 80 13.12 -7.07 -4.26
C PRO A 80 13.72 -7.51 -2.91
N PRO A 81 15.06 -7.47 -2.78
CA PRO A 81 15.70 -7.77 -1.50
C PRO A 81 15.47 -6.63 -0.50
N LEU A 82 15.55 -6.93 0.80
CA LEU A 82 15.35 -5.96 1.88
C LEU A 82 16.28 -4.74 1.74
N GLU A 83 17.48 -4.94 1.26
CA GLU A 83 18.47 -3.88 1.05
C GLU A 83 17.99 -2.79 0.09
N SER A 84 17.06 -3.11 -0.79
CA SER A 84 16.50 -2.16 -1.78
C SER A 84 15.73 -1.01 -1.15
N ILE A 85 15.20 -1.17 0.06
CA ILE A 85 14.41 -0.16 0.77
C ILE A 85 15.24 0.64 1.80
N LEU A 86 16.46 0.23 2.11
CA LEU A 86 17.27 0.89 3.14
C LEU A 86 17.53 2.37 2.84
N PRO A 87 17.84 2.79 1.58
CA PRO A 87 17.97 4.21 1.27
C PRO A 87 16.70 5.01 1.55
N ALA A 88 15.53 4.50 1.17
CA ALA A 88 14.26 5.17 1.41
C ALA A 88 13.93 5.27 2.91
N LEU A 89 14.22 4.22 3.67
CA LEU A 89 14.07 4.23 5.12
C LEU A 89 15.01 5.25 5.79
N ASP A 90 16.27 5.29 5.37
CA ASP A 90 17.26 6.24 5.88
C ASP A 90 16.86 7.70 5.57
N ASP A 91 16.40 7.98 4.35
CA ASP A 91 15.88 9.29 3.96
C ASP A 91 14.64 9.69 4.76
N PHE A 92 13.70 8.75 4.99
CA PHE A 92 12.54 8.97 5.85
C PHE A 92 12.96 9.30 7.28
N GLN A 93 13.87 8.52 7.86
CA GLN A 93 14.37 8.75 9.22
C GLN A 93 15.06 10.10 9.34
N LYS A 94 15.99 10.44 8.44
CA LYS A 94 16.71 11.72 8.44
C LYS A 94 15.78 12.92 8.32
N ARG A 95 14.72 12.77 7.53
CA ARG A 95 13.77 13.86 7.26
C ARG A 95 12.83 14.11 8.42
N PHE A 96 12.30 13.06 9.06
CA PHE A 96 11.22 13.17 10.04
C PHE A 96 11.70 12.88 11.48
N TYR A 97 12.79 12.15 11.65
CA TYR A 97 13.33 11.69 12.92
C TYR A 97 14.85 11.79 12.93
N PRO A 98 15.43 13.01 12.89
CA PRO A 98 16.88 13.19 12.82
C PRO A 98 17.63 12.66 14.04
N ASP A 99 16.92 12.47 15.17
CA ASP A 99 17.43 11.79 16.35
C ASP A 99 16.97 10.33 16.36
N PRO A 100 17.87 9.33 16.40
CA PRO A 100 17.51 7.92 16.46
C PRO A 100 16.64 7.55 17.68
N ALA A 101 16.81 8.20 18.83
CA ALA A 101 15.97 7.99 19.99
C ALA A 101 14.54 8.49 19.74
N GLY A 102 14.39 9.60 19.02
CA GLY A 102 13.09 10.11 18.56
C GLY A 102 12.34 9.13 17.65
N TYR A 103 13.05 8.47 16.74
CA TYR A 103 12.46 7.44 15.90
C TYR A 103 11.91 6.25 16.72
N GLN A 104 12.72 5.71 17.64
CA GLN A 104 12.30 4.59 18.50
C GLN A 104 11.12 4.98 19.41
N HIS A 105 11.16 6.21 19.95
CA HIS A 105 10.03 6.72 20.75
C HIS A 105 8.74 6.83 19.92
N ALA A 106 8.84 7.32 18.70
CA ALA A 106 7.70 7.42 17.79
C ALA A 106 7.13 6.05 17.43
N LEU A 107 7.96 5.05 17.10
CA LEU A 107 7.51 3.68 16.87
C LEU A 107 6.72 3.13 18.07
N ALA A 108 7.27 3.31 19.27
CA ALA A 108 6.61 2.87 20.51
C ALA A 108 5.27 3.59 20.73
N ALA A 109 5.18 4.90 20.43
CA ALA A 109 3.95 5.69 20.56
C ALA A 109 2.84 5.20 19.61
N TYR A 110 3.20 4.73 18.41
CA TYR A 110 2.26 4.13 17.48
C TYR A 110 2.01 2.64 17.75
N GLY A 111 2.77 2.00 18.64
CA GLY A 111 2.68 0.58 18.95
C GLY A 111 3.08 -0.32 17.77
N ILE A 112 4.09 0.09 17.03
CA ILE A 112 4.67 -0.63 15.88
C ILE A 112 6.17 -0.83 16.09
N THR A 113 6.77 -1.65 15.25
CA THR A 113 8.20 -1.97 15.24
C THR A 113 8.87 -1.42 13.97
N ASP A 114 10.19 -1.32 13.99
CA ASP A 114 10.99 -1.01 12.81
C ASP A 114 10.80 -2.04 11.69
N ASP A 115 10.60 -3.31 12.06
CA ASP A 115 10.30 -4.37 11.09
C ASP A 115 8.93 -4.20 10.42
N ASP A 116 7.93 -3.64 11.10
CA ASP A 116 6.63 -3.34 10.49
C ASP A 116 6.78 -2.24 9.44
N VAL A 117 7.56 -1.20 9.72
CA VAL A 117 7.87 -0.14 8.75
C VAL A 117 8.65 -0.69 7.55
N LYS A 118 9.66 -1.53 7.79
CA LYS A 118 10.43 -2.17 6.71
C LYS A 118 9.57 -3.07 5.83
N LYS A 119 8.66 -3.84 6.41
CA LYS A 119 7.72 -4.68 5.65
C LYS A 119 6.83 -3.85 4.73
N GLU A 120 6.30 -2.75 5.22
CA GLU A 120 5.46 -1.85 4.42
C GLU A 120 6.25 -1.20 3.28
N LEU A 121 7.45 -0.66 3.55
CA LEU A 121 8.31 -0.10 2.50
C LEU A 121 8.73 -1.15 1.46
N LEU A 122 9.02 -2.37 1.91
CA LEU A 122 9.34 -3.48 1.01
C LEU A 122 8.14 -3.87 0.17
N TRP A 123 6.94 -3.89 0.75
CA TRP A 123 5.71 -4.13 0.02
C TRP A 123 5.48 -3.06 -1.06
N GLN A 124 5.60 -1.78 -0.72
CA GLN A 124 5.47 -0.68 -1.69
C GLN A 124 6.46 -0.84 -2.85
N ARG A 125 7.71 -1.18 -2.55
CA ARG A 125 8.74 -1.46 -3.57
C ARG A 125 8.37 -2.66 -4.44
N THR A 126 7.88 -3.73 -3.81
CA THR A 126 7.44 -4.96 -4.49
C THR A 126 6.28 -4.68 -5.45
N LEU A 127 5.29 -3.91 -5.02
CA LEU A 127 4.14 -3.53 -5.85
C LEU A 127 4.57 -2.74 -7.08
N LEU A 128 5.49 -1.77 -6.93
CA LEU A 128 6.02 -1.01 -8.05
C LEU A 128 6.74 -1.92 -9.05
N GLU A 129 7.58 -2.84 -8.60
CA GLU A 129 8.26 -3.79 -9.48
C GLU A 129 7.29 -4.77 -10.15
N PHE A 130 6.26 -5.20 -9.44
CA PHE A 130 5.20 -6.03 -10.03
C PHE A 130 4.48 -5.30 -11.15
N ILE A 131 4.10 -4.04 -10.96
CA ILE A 131 3.46 -3.21 -11.98
C ILE A 131 4.38 -3.05 -13.20
N ASP A 132 5.64 -2.72 -12.97
CA ASP A 132 6.65 -2.57 -14.02
C ASP A 132 6.82 -3.83 -14.86
N VAL A 133 6.92 -4.99 -14.23
CA VAL A 133 7.15 -6.26 -14.94
C VAL A 133 5.88 -6.77 -15.62
N ARG A 134 4.72 -6.59 -15.00
CA ARG A 134 3.47 -7.18 -15.45
C ARG A 134 2.76 -6.36 -16.51
N PHE A 135 2.72 -5.04 -16.35
CA PHE A 135 1.87 -4.15 -17.14
C PHE A 135 2.64 -3.25 -18.10
N ARG A 136 3.79 -2.71 -17.71
CA ARG A 136 4.58 -1.80 -18.58
C ARG A 136 4.88 -2.35 -19.97
N PRO A 137 5.22 -3.65 -20.18
CA PRO A 137 5.51 -4.16 -21.53
C PRO A 137 4.33 -4.09 -22.50
N GLY A 138 3.09 -4.03 -21.99
CA GLY A 138 1.87 -3.90 -22.80
C GLY A 138 1.46 -2.47 -23.10
N VAL A 139 2.13 -1.48 -22.51
CA VAL A 139 1.77 -0.07 -22.65
C VAL A 139 2.42 0.53 -23.90
N GLN A 140 1.58 1.11 -24.76
CA GLN A 140 2.04 1.87 -25.93
C GLN A 140 1.34 3.23 -25.95
N VAL A 141 2.11 4.29 -25.99
CA VAL A 141 1.63 5.66 -26.14
C VAL A 141 1.96 6.15 -27.55
N THR A 142 0.94 6.59 -28.29
CA THR A 142 1.12 7.07 -29.66
C THR A 142 1.41 8.57 -29.68
N ASP A 143 2.08 9.04 -30.74
CA ASP A 143 2.33 10.47 -30.98
C ASP A 143 1.03 11.30 -30.98
N GLN A 144 -0.05 10.74 -31.54
CA GLN A 144 -1.36 11.39 -31.54
C GLN A 144 -1.89 11.60 -30.12
N GLN A 145 -1.73 10.65 -29.23
CA GLN A 145 -2.17 10.77 -27.84
C GLN A 145 -1.34 11.79 -27.06
N ILE A 146 -0.03 11.84 -27.33
CA ILE A 146 0.85 12.87 -26.76
C ILE A 146 0.41 14.26 -27.22
N GLN A 147 0.13 14.44 -28.53
CA GLN A 147 -0.36 15.70 -29.07
C GLN A 147 -1.72 16.10 -28.47
N ASP A 148 -2.66 15.17 -28.43
CA ASP A 148 -4.01 15.41 -27.89
C ASP A 148 -3.95 15.81 -26.40
N TYR A 149 -3.11 15.16 -25.62
CA TYR A 149 -2.93 15.48 -24.19
C TYR A 149 -2.27 16.85 -24.02
N PHE A 150 -1.27 17.15 -24.84
CA PHE A 150 -0.63 18.45 -24.86
C PHE A 150 -1.65 19.56 -25.14
N ASP A 151 -2.43 19.44 -26.21
CA ASP A 151 -3.38 20.48 -26.63
C ASP A 151 -4.51 20.68 -25.63
N LYS A 152 -5.00 19.59 -25.01
CA LYS A 152 -6.17 19.63 -24.10
C LYS A 152 -5.82 19.97 -22.66
N VAL A 153 -4.62 19.58 -22.20
CA VAL A 153 -4.26 19.65 -20.78
C VAL A 153 -3.06 20.55 -20.53
N VAL A 154 -1.93 20.29 -21.23
CA VAL A 154 -0.66 20.94 -20.88
C VAL A 154 -0.60 22.36 -21.43
N ALA A 155 -0.93 22.58 -22.69
CA ALA A 155 -0.82 23.90 -23.31
C ALA A 155 -1.72 24.96 -22.64
N PRO A 156 -2.99 24.69 -22.31
CA PRO A 156 -3.82 25.62 -21.56
C PRO A 156 -3.26 25.94 -20.16
N ALA A 157 -2.80 24.92 -19.42
CA ALA A 157 -2.25 25.09 -18.09
C ALA A 157 -0.91 25.89 -18.12
N ALA A 158 -0.03 25.60 -19.06
CA ALA A 158 1.23 26.30 -19.20
C ALA A 158 1.03 27.78 -19.64
N THR A 159 0.08 28.04 -20.53
CA THR A 159 -0.27 29.41 -20.95
C THR A 159 -0.87 30.21 -19.78
N ALA A 160 -1.69 29.59 -18.95
CA ALA A 160 -2.25 30.22 -17.75
C ALA A 160 -1.17 30.54 -16.70
N ALA A 161 -0.19 29.65 -16.53
CA ALA A 161 0.93 29.84 -15.60
C ALA A 161 1.93 30.91 -16.09
N HIS A 162 2.12 31.04 -17.42
CA HIS A 162 3.07 31.97 -18.04
C HIS A 162 2.42 32.75 -19.18
N PRO A 163 1.62 33.79 -18.88
CA PRO A 163 0.94 34.59 -19.89
C PRO A 163 1.93 35.20 -20.89
N GLY A 164 1.65 35.04 -22.18
CA GLY A 164 2.49 35.58 -23.26
C GLY A 164 3.61 34.62 -23.75
N GLN A 165 3.74 33.43 -23.15
CA GLN A 165 4.63 32.37 -23.65
C GLN A 165 3.79 31.30 -24.37
N THR A 166 4.24 30.88 -25.55
CA THR A 166 3.61 29.75 -26.26
C THR A 166 4.36 28.47 -25.86
N PRO A 167 3.70 27.53 -25.17
CA PRO A 167 4.35 26.28 -24.79
C PRO A 167 4.64 25.43 -26.05
N ALA A 168 5.81 24.82 -26.10
CA ALA A 168 6.19 23.92 -27.17
C ALA A 168 6.05 22.46 -26.73
N LEU A 169 5.39 21.62 -27.51
CA LEU A 169 5.21 20.18 -27.22
C LEU A 169 6.53 19.49 -26.88
N ALA A 170 7.60 19.81 -27.59
CA ALA A 170 8.91 19.18 -27.38
C ALA A 170 9.44 19.31 -25.94
N ALA A 171 9.09 20.37 -25.22
CA ALA A 171 9.51 20.58 -23.83
C ALA A 171 8.75 19.69 -22.83
N TYR A 172 7.60 19.17 -23.21
CA TYR A 172 6.71 18.39 -22.33
C TYR A 172 6.53 16.93 -22.77
N ARG A 173 7.07 16.56 -23.94
CA ARG A 173 6.83 15.28 -24.60
C ARG A 173 7.09 14.09 -23.67
N ASP A 174 8.28 14.02 -23.10
CA ASP A 174 8.70 12.90 -22.26
C ASP A 174 7.82 12.80 -20.99
N GLN A 175 7.48 13.94 -20.39
CA GLN A 175 6.60 14.00 -19.23
C GLN A 175 5.18 13.54 -19.56
N ILE A 176 4.65 13.93 -20.73
CA ILE A 176 3.33 13.49 -21.20
C ILE A 176 3.33 12.01 -21.48
N GLU A 177 4.35 11.49 -22.15
CA GLU A 177 4.49 10.07 -22.43
C GLU A 177 4.52 9.24 -21.13
N GLN A 178 5.32 9.65 -20.14
CA GLN A 178 5.36 9.02 -18.83
C GLN A 178 3.99 9.07 -18.12
N THR A 179 3.30 10.21 -18.16
CA THR A 179 1.98 10.38 -17.54
C THR A 179 0.96 9.45 -18.19
N LEU A 180 0.91 9.39 -19.51
CA LEU A 180 -0.03 8.54 -20.25
C LEU A 180 0.31 7.05 -20.07
N ALA A 181 1.59 6.70 -20.00
CA ALA A 181 2.02 5.35 -19.70
C ALA A 181 1.57 4.91 -18.31
N GLY A 182 1.82 5.74 -17.28
CA GLY A 182 1.38 5.45 -15.92
C GLY A 182 -0.14 5.29 -15.81
N GLN A 183 -0.93 6.18 -16.43
CA GLN A 183 -2.38 6.04 -16.46
C GLN A 183 -2.84 4.69 -17.04
N ARG A 184 -2.19 4.20 -18.09
CA ARG A 184 -2.51 2.90 -18.68
C ARG A 184 -2.07 1.72 -17.82
N GLU A 185 -0.93 1.84 -17.15
CA GLU A 185 -0.49 0.85 -16.16
C GLU A 185 -1.53 0.72 -15.03
N ASP A 186 -2.01 1.86 -14.51
CA ASP A 186 -3.06 1.91 -13.50
C ASP A 186 -4.37 1.28 -13.98
N GLU A 187 -4.84 1.64 -15.19
CA GLU A 187 -6.06 1.06 -15.80
C GLU A 187 -5.97 -0.46 -15.99
N GLN A 188 -4.79 -0.96 -16.39
CA GLN A 188 -4.55 -2.39 -16.55
C GLN A 188 -4.52 -3.09 -15.18
N MET A 189 -3.87 -2.49 -14.19
CA MET A 189 -3.84 -2.99 -12.81
C MET A 189 -5.24 -3.07 -12.21
N GLU A 190 -6.05 -2.01 -12.33
CA GLU A 190 -7.42 -1.99 -11.85
C GLU A 190 -8.29 -3.06 -12.52
N THR A 191 -8.12 -3.24 -13.84
CA THR A 191 -8.85 -4.26 -14.60
C THR A 191 -8.45 -5.65 -14.13
N TRP A 192 -7.16 -5.89 -13.96
CA TRP A 192 -6.65 -7.16 -13.45
C TRP A 192 -7.14 -7.43 -12.03
N LEU A 193 -7.11 -6.45 -11.11
CA LEU A 193 -7.63 -6.60 -9.75
C LEU A 193 -9.12 -6.97 -9.73
N ARG A 194 -9.94 -6.30 -10.55
CA ARG A 194 -11.37 -6.66 -10.67
C ARG A 194 -11.55 -8.11 -11.11
N ASP A 195 -10.74 -8.58 -12.05
CA ASP A 195 -10.78 -9.95 -12.54
C ASP A 195 -10.25 -10.96 -11.50
N ALA A 196 -9.18 -10.61 -10.79
CA ALA A 196 -8.62 -11.42 -9.70
C ALA A 196 -9.64 -11.59 -8.56
N ARG A 197 -10.30 -10.50 -8.14
CA ARG A 197 -11.37 -10.52 -7.13
C ARG A 197 -12.55 -11.43 -7.54
N ARG A 198 -12.93 -11.45 -8.83
CA ARG A 198 -14.02 -12.32 -9.31
C ARG A 198 -13.66 -13.82 -9.32
N ARG A 199 -12.37 -14.14 -9.47
CA ARG A 199 -11.89 -15.52 -9.52
C ARG A 199 -11.50 -16.10 -8.17
N THR A 200 -11.34 -15.25 -7.17
CA THR A 200 -10.89 -15.63 -5.82
C THR A 200 -12.07 -15.59 -4.87
N GLU A 201 -12.22 -16.61 -4.04
CA GLU A 201 -13.20 -16.59 -2.96
C GLU A 201 -12.74 -15.59 -1.89
N ILE A 202 -13.55 -14.56 -1.65
CA ILE A 202 -13.28 -13.52 -0.66
C ILE A 202 -14.46 -13.49 0.31
N MET A 203 -14.17 -13.72 1.61
CA MET A 203 -15.15 -13.61 2.69
C MET A 203 -14.74 -12.53 3.67
N VAL A 204 -15.61 -11.54 3.85
CA VAL A 204 -15.42 -10.45 4.83
C VAL A 204 -16.30 -10.74 6.05
N HIS A 205 -15.69 -10.69 7.24
CA HIS A 205 -16.38 -10.86 8.52
C HIS A 205 -16.67 -9.48 9.12
N ASP A 206 -17.84 -8.91 8.79
CA ASP A 206 -18.22 -7.53 9.16
C ASP A 206 -18.16 -7.24 10.65
N GLU A 207 -18.40 -8.23 11.51
CA GLU A 207 -18.28 -8.12 12.96
C GLU A 207 -16.83 -7.87 13.44
N ALA A 208 -15.85 -8.26 12.65
CA ALA A 208 -14.43 -8.01 12.93
C ALA A 208 -13.96 -6.61 12.48
N LEU A 209 -14.79 -5.90 11.70
CA LEU A 209 -14.51 -4.55 11.17
C LEU A 209 -15.26 -3.44 11.95
N GLN A 210 -15.91 -3.80 13.05
CA GLN A 210 -16.63 -2.85 13.90
C GLN A 210 -15.73 -2.16 14.93
#